data_88fe44b3c859d77746c97d6f4919262f
#
_entry.id   88fe44b3c859d77746c97d6f4919262f
#
_cell.length_a   1.000
_cell.length_b   1.000
_cell.length_c   1.000
_cell.angle_alpha   90.00
_cell.angle_beta   90.00
_cell.angle_gamma   90.00
#
_symmetry.space_group_name_H-M   'P 1'
#
loop_
_entity.id
_entity.type
_entity.pdbx_description
1 polymer ?
#
loop_
_entity_poly.entity_id
_entity_poly.type
_entity_poly.pdbx_seq_one_letter_code
_entity_poly.pdbx_strand_id
1 'polypeptide(L)'
;MRINQNIAALNAHRNLVATDNALSKSLERLSSGFRINRAADDAAGLAISEKMRAQVRGYTQAIRNAQDGISLVQTAEGALNEVHSILQRIRELVLQAGNETLSAEDRLAIQSEIDQLVEEVDRIANSTNFNGVLLLDGGAGGGPTSVNVVAGPSGGIAETITVSLADVRSSTLGDGTNSLQDVDVTDFS
;
A
#
# COMPACT_ATOMS: atom_id res chain seq x y z
N MET A 1 75.65 33.46 -9.43
CA MET A 1 74.82 32.23 -9.18
C MET A 1 74.68 32.08 -7.68
N ARG A 2 73.47 32.08 -7.16
CA ARG A 2 73.19 31.75 -5.74
C ARG A 2 73.16 30.23 -5.63
N ILE A 3 74.16 29.63 -5.06
CA ILE A 3 74.37 28.18 -5.00
C ILE A 3 73.40 27.53 -3.98
N ASN A 4 72.82 28.31 -3.05
CA ASN A 4 71.99 27.80 -1.97
C ASN A 4 70.45 27.77 -2.21
N GLN A 5 69.99 28.26 -3.36
CA GLN A 5 68.55 28.24 -3.69
C GLN A 5 68.38 28.11 -5.20
N ASN A 6 67.79 26.95 -5.63
CA ASN A 6 67.47 26.76 -7.03
C ASN A 6 65.97 27.13 -7.20
N ILE A 7 65.69 28.40 -7.56
CA ILE A 7 64.35 28.95 -7.76
C ILE A 7 63.59 28.23 -8.88
N ALA A 8 64.29 27.77 -9.91
CA ALA A 8 63.69 27.01 -11.01
C ALA A 8 63.15 25.63 -10.53
N ALA A 9 63.93 24.92 -9.70
CA ALA A 9 63.50 23.67 -9.08
C ALA A 9 62.30 23.85 -8.14
N LEU A 10 62.28 24.92 -7.33
CA LEU A 10 61.17 25.27 -6.46
C LEU A 10 59.89 25.59 -7.26
N ASN A 11 60.02 26.32 -8.36
CA ASN A 11 58.88 26.60 -9.24
C ASN A 11 58.38 25.34 -9.94
N ALA A 12 59.28 24.48 -10.43
CA ALA A 12 58.89 23.18 -11.00
C ALA A 12 58.15 22.30 -9.96
N HIS A 13 58.69 22.24 -8.73
CA HIS A 13 58.06 21.48 -7.63
C HIS A 13 56.64 22.02 -7.29
N ARG A 14 56.46 23.35 -7.21
CA ARG A 14 55.11 23.94 -6.98
C ARG A 14 54.13 23.60 -8.10
N ASN A 15 54.56 23.69 -9.36
CA ASN A 15 53.71 23.35 -10.50
C ASN A 15 53.37 21.86 -10.50
N LEU A 16 54.30 20.99 -10.13
CA LEU A 16 54.06 19.55 -10.03
C LEU A 16 53.03 19.25 -8.94
N VAL A 17 53.18 19.81 -7.74
CA VAL A 17 52.21 19.65 -6.66
C VAL A 17 50.80 20.19 -7.04
N ALA A 18 50.73 21.33 -7.72
CA ALA A 18 49.46 21.89 -8.19
C ALA A 18 48.80 20.98 -9.23
N THR A 19 49.57 20.42 -10.17
CA THR A 19 49.08 19.49 -11.20
C THR A 19 48.62 18.16 -10.58
N ASP A 20 49.36 17.64 -9.61
CA ASP A 20 49.02 16.40 -8.91
C ASP A 20 47.71 16.54 -8.11
N ASN A 21 47.53 17.66 -7.44
CA ASN A 21 46.26 17.98 -6.75
C ASN A 21 45.07 18.09 -7.74
N ALA A 22 45.27 18.75 -8.88
CA ALA A 22 44.23 18.86 -9.91
C ALA A 22 43.90 17.50 -10.54
N LEU A 23 44.92 16.66 -10.79
CA LEU A 23 44.72 15.30 -11.28
C LEU A 23 43.98 14.43 -10.28
N SER A 24 44.38 14.43 -9.01
CA SER A 24 43.71 13.68 -7.93
C SER A 24 42.24 14.08 -7.80
N LYS A 25 41.94 15.38 -7.88
CA LYS A 25 40.57 15.89 -7.84
C LYS A 25 39.77 15.46 -9.07
N SER A 26 40.38 15.43 -10.24
CA SER A 26 39.75 14.95 -11.48
C SER A 26 39.46 13.46 -11.43
N LEU A 27 40.40 12.66 -10.89
CA LEU A 27 40.23 11.23 -10.69
C LEU A 27 39.12 10.93 -9.64
N GLU A 28 39.06 11.69 -8.56
CA GLU A 28 37.98 11.59 -7.56
C GLU A 28 36.61 11.83 -8.19
N ARG A 29 36.46 12.87 -9.02
CA ARG A 29 35.24 13.18 -9.77
C ARG A 29 34.85 12.12 -10.78
N LEU A 30 35.87 11.59 -11.50
CA LEU A 30 35.63 10.53 -12.49
C LEU A 30 35.22 9.23 -11.83
N SER A 31 35.85 8.86 -10.72
CA SER A 31 35.53 7.64 -9.97
C SER A 31 34.19 7.69 -9.31
N SER A 32 33.81 8.84 -8.74
CA SER A 32 32.51 9.02 -8.07
C SER A 32 31.35 9.27 -9.05
N GLY A 33 31.64 9.80 -10.24
CA GLY A 33 30.66 10.27 -11.20
C GLY A 33 29.96 11.58 -10.79
N PHE A 34 30.42 12.22 -9.70
CA PHE A 34 29.83 13.47 -9.21
C PHE A 34 30.80 14.64 -9.33
N ARG A 35 30.27 15.81 -9.68
CA ARG A 35 31.06 17.06 -9.75
C ARG A 35 31.46 17.58 -8.38
N ILE A 36 30.56 17.40 -7.37
CA ILE A 36 30.71 17.84 -5.98
C ILE A 36 30.77 16.58 -5.11
N ASN A 37 31.92 16.33 -4.48
CA ASN A 37 32.15 15.17 -3.62
C ASN A 37 32.34 15.55 -2.16
N ARG A 38 32.86 16.76 -1.92
CA ARG A 38 33.17 17.23 -0.56
C ARG A 38 32.52 18.58 -0.31
N ALA A 39 32.22 18.84 0.96
CA ALA A 39 31.70 20.15 1.39
C ALA A 39 32.64 21.30 1.04
N ALA A 40 33.97 21.04 0.95
CA ALA A 40 34.97 22.01 0.52
C ALA A 40 34.84 22.41 -0.96
N ASP A 41 34.22 21.62 -1.82
CA ASP A 41 33.99 21.97 -3.23
C ASP A 41 32.81 22.94 -3.39
N ASP A 42 31.72 22.67 -2.71
CA ASP A 42 30.50 23.51 -2.68
C ASP A 42 29.58 22.98 -1.57
N ALA A 43 29.58 23.64 -0.41
CA ALA A 43 28.77 23.20 0.73
C ALA A 43 27.26 23.35 0.48
N ALA A 44 26.85 24.43 -0.19
CA ALA A 44 25.44 24.68 -0.51
C ALA A 44 24.91 23.69 -1.56
N GLY A 45 25.67 23.48 -2.64
CA GLY A 45 25.34 22.51 -3.68
C GLY A 45 25.30 21.08 -3.15
N LEU A 46 26.21 20.71 -2.24
CA LEU A 46 26.18 19.39 -1.60
C LEU A 46 24.93 19.20 -0.75
N ALA A 47 24.56 20.18 0.08
CA ALA A 47 23.36 20.12 0.90
C ALA A 47 22.08 19.97 0.06
N ILE A 48 21.96 20.72 -1.03
CA ILE A 48 20.84 20.62 -1.98
C ILE A 48 20.82 19.23 -2.64
N SER A 49 21.97 18.75 -3.11
CA SER A 49 22.11 17.45 -3.76
C SER A 49 21.69 16.30 -2.82
N GLU A 50 22.15 16.31 -1.57
CA GLU A 50 21.77 15.29 -0.59
C GLU A 50 20.29 15.37 -0.21
N LYS A 51 19.72 16.57 -0.10
CA LYS A 51 18.26 16.74 0.10
C LYS A 51 17.47 16.16 -1.07
N MET A 52 17.87 16.46 -2.31
CA MET A 52 17.23 15.90 -3.50
C MET A 52 17.36 14.39 -3.58
N ARG A 53 18.53 13.83 -3.23
CA ARG A 53 18.71 12.37 -3.16
C ARG A 53 17.85 11.72 -2.11
N ALA A 54 17.67 12.36 -0.95
CA ALA A 54 16.78 11.88 0.08
C ALA A 54 15.32 11.88 -0.43
N GLN A 55 14.90 12.95 -1.13
CA GLN A 55 13.57 13.00 -1.75
C GLN A 55 13.38 11.92 -2.81
N VAL A 56 14.34 11.71 -3.71
CA VAL A 56 14.26 10.66 -4.74
C VAL A 56 14.12 9.27 -4.10
N ARG A 57 14.90 8.97 -3.05
CA ARG A 57 14.77 7.72 -2.30
C ARG A 57 13.41 7.62 -1.62
N GLY A 58 12.92 8.73 -1.05
CA GLY A 58 11.58 8.81 -0.45
C GLY A 58 10.48 8.51 -1.48
N TYR A 59 10.51 9.15 -2.65
CA TYR A 59 9.55 8.87 -3.73
C TYR A 59 9.64 7.43 -4.25
N THR A 60 10.85 6.86 -4.36
CA THR A 60 11.00 5.47 -4.76
C THR A 60 10.35 4.52 -3.75
N GLN A 61 10.45 4.82 -2.45
CA GLN A 61 9.75 4.04 -1.42
C GLN A 61 8.24 4.28 -1.46
N ALA A 62 7.81 5.52 -1.65
CA ALA A 62 6.39 5.87 -1.77
C ALA A 62 5.71 5.14 -2.94
N ILE A 63 6.41 5.01 -4.07
CA ILE A 63 5.90 4.22 -5.22
C ILE A 63 5.70 2.74 -4.83
N ARG A 64 6.65 2.13 -4.11
CA ARG A 64 6.49 0.75 -3.64
C ARG A 64 5.31 0.62 -2.68
N ASN A 65 5.21 1.54 -1.72
CA ASN A 65 4.10 1.54 -0.78
C ASN A 65 2.74 1.69 -1.49
N ALA A 66 2.67 2.54 -2.52
CA ALA A 66 1.47 2.69 -3.33
C ALA A 66 1.13 1.41 -4.11
N GLN A 67 2.13 0.68 -4.62
CA GLN A 67 1.93 -0.62 -5.26
C GLN A 67 1.41 -1.67 -4.28
N ASP A 68 1.94 -1.68 -3.05
CA ASP A 68 1.44 -2.55 -1.98
C ASP A 68 -0.02 -2.21 -1.63
N GLY A 69 -0.35 -0.91 -1.55
CA GLY A 69 -1.71 -0.44 -1.36
C GLY A 69 -2.66 -0.86 -2.49
N ILE A 70 -2.22 -0.79 -3.75
CA ILE A 70 -3.00 -1.28 -4.90
C ILE A 70 -3.24 -2.79 -4.77
N SER A 71 -2.23 -3.57 -4.40
CA SER A 71 -2.35 -5.01 -4.23
C SER A 71 -3.32 -5.38 -3.10
N LEU A 72 -3.32 -4.61 -2.01
CA LEU A 72 -4.29 -4.75 -0.92
C LEU A 72 -5.72 -4.52 -1.42
N VAL A 73 -5.95 -3.42 -2.15
CA VAL A 73 -7.29 -3.10 -2.71
C VAL A 73 -7.73 -4.17 -3.69
N GLN A 74 -6.85 -4.65 -4.57
CA GLN A 74 -7.17 -5.73 -5.51
C GLN A 74 -7.55 -7.03 -4.81
N THR A 75 -6.89 -7.35 -3.68
CA THR A 75 -7.24 -8.52 -2.87
C THR A 75 -8.65 -8.38 -2.27
N ALA A 76 -8.96 -7.19 -1.71
CA ALA A 76 -10.29 -6.90 -1.19
C ALA A 76 -11.36 -6.92 -2.28
N GLU A 77 -11.07 -6.33 -3.46
CA GLU A 77 -11.97 -6.33 -4.61
C GLU A 77 -12.28 -7.75 -5.11
N GLY A 78 -11.27 -8.62 -5.16
CA GLY A 78 -11.47 -10.02 -5.52
C GLY A 78 -12.44 -10.72 -4.58
N ALA A 79 -12.27 -10.56 -3.27
CA ALA A 79 -13.17 -11.15 -2.29
C ALA A 79 -14.59 -10.54 -2.33
N LEU A 80 -14.70 -9.22 -2.54
CA LEU A 80 -16.00 -8.55 -2.69
C LEU A 80 -16.77 -9.02 -3.92
N ASN A 81 -16.11 -9.39 -5.01
CA ASN A 81 -16.76 -9.95 -6.19
C ASN A 81 -17.41 -11.32 -5.88
N GLU A 82 -16.75 -12.16 -5.05
CA GLU A 82 -17.33 -13.42 -4.60
C GLU A 82 -18.54 -13.16 -3.70
N VAL A 83 -18.42 -12.26 -2.73
CA VAL A 83 -19.55 -11.86 -1.86
C VAL A 83 -20.72 -11.35 -2.70
N HIS A 84 -20.46 -10.51 -3.70
CA HIS A 84 -21.51 -10.00 -4.60
C HIS A 84 -22.22 -11.13 -5.37
N SER A 85 -21.49 -12.13 -5.82
CA SER A 85 -22.06 -13.30 -6.49
C SER A 85 -22.95 -14.11 -5.55
N ILE A 86 -22.52 -14.29 -4.30
CA ILE A 86 -23.32 -14.96 -3.28
C ILE A 86 -24.61 -14.18 -2.96
N LEU A 87 -24.50 -12.85 -2.80
CA LEU A 87 -25.68 -12.00 -2.55
C LEU A 87 -26.69 -12.05 -3.70
N GLN A 88 -26.23 -12.12 -4.95
CA GLN A 88 -27.11 -12.33 -6.10
C GLN A 88 -27.81 -13.69 -6.03
N ARG A 89 -27.09 -14.74 -5.62
CA ARG A 89 -27.69 -16.07 -5.44
C ARG A 89 -28.71 -16.08 -4.31
N ILE A 90 -28.43 -15.45 -3.18
CA ILE A 90 -29.40 -15.31 -2.08
C ILE A 90 -30.66 -14.59 -2.57
N ARG A 91 -30.51 -13.50 -3.33
CA ARG A 91 -31.65 -12.77 -3.91
C ARG A 91 -32.50 -13.65 -4.82
N GLU A 92 -31.89 -14.49 -5.64
CA GLU A 92 -32.61 -15.43 -6.49
C GLU A 92 -33.44 -16.44 -5.65
N LEU A 93 -32.81 -16.98 -4.59
CA LEU A 93 -33.47 -17.92 -3.68
C LEU A 93 -34.63 -17.28 -2.93
N VAL A 94 -34.49 -16.05 -2.45
CA VAL A 94 -35.56 -15.29 -1.80
C VAL A 94 -36.72 -15.06 -2.76
N LEU A 95 -36.43 -14.67 -4.02
CA LEU A 95 -37.50 -14.51 -5.03
C LEU A 95 -38.18 -15.84 -5.39
N GLN A 96 -37.43 -16.95 -5.38
CA GLN A 96 -37.98 -18.28 -5.60
C GLN A 96 -38.89 -18.69 -4.42
N ALA A 97 -38.46 -18.48 -3.18
CA ALA A 97 -39.20 -18.83 -1.99
C ALA A 97 -40.51 -18.02 -1.84
N GLY A 98 -40.52 -16.77 -2.35
CA GLY A 98 -41.71 -15.92 -2.41
C GLY A 98 -42.83 -16.43 -3.36
N ASN A 99 -42.60 -17.52 -4.06
CA ASN A 99 -43.62 -18.11 -4.92
C ASN A 99 -44.59 -18.98 -4.08
N GLU A 100 -45.90 -18.66 -4.10
CA GLU A 100 -46.95 -19.37 -3.37
C GLU A 100 -47.15 -20.85 -3.80
N THR A 101 -46.54 -21.27 -4.91
CA THR A 101 -46.60 -22.65 -5.40
C THR A 101 -45.72 -23.63 -4.64
N LEU A 102 -44.79 -23.13 -3.80
CA LEU A 102 -43.86 -23.94 -3.03
C LEU A 102 -44.48 -24.45 -1.73
N SER A 103 -44.17 -25.71 -1.37
CA SER A 103 -44.55 -26.27 -0.08
C SER A 103 -43.67 -25.69 1.06
N ALA A 104 -44.13 -25.83 2.31
CA ALA A 104 -43.35 -25.43 3.46
C ALA A 104 -42.03 -26.19 3.56
N GLU A 105 -41.98 -27.47 3.14
CA GLU A 105 -40.75 -28.27 3.12
C GLU A 105 -39.75 -27.75 2.07
N ASP A 106 -40.23 -27.31 0.91
CA ASP A 106 -39.39 -26.72 -0.13
C ASP A 106 -38.81 -25.38 0.34
N ARG A 107 -39.56 -24.56 1.04
CA ARG A 107 -39.10 -23.29 1.62
C ARG A 107 -38.03 -23.52 2.71
N LEU A 108 -38.18 -24.56 3.55
CA LEU A 108 -37.16 -24.94 4.53
C LEU A 108 -35.87 -25.38 3.85
N ALA A 109 -35.98 -26.09 2.72
CA ALA A 109 -34.79 -26.46 1.95
C ALA A 109 -34.07 -25.23 1.40
N ILE A 110 -34.81 -24.26 0.86
CA ILE A 110 -34.28 -22.99 0.37
C ILE A 110 -33.66 -22.19 1.52
N GLN A 111 -34.30 -22.12 2.69
CA GLN A 111 -33.74 -21.46 3.88
C GLN A 111 -32.37 -22.07 4.26
N SER A 112 -32.30 -23.39 4.28
CA SER A 112 -31.01 -24.06 4.56
C SER A 112 -29.90 -23.73 3.56
N GLU A 113 -30.24 -23.51 2.26
CA GLU A 113 -29.27 -23.05 1.27
C GLU A 113 -28.86 -21.58 1.53
N ILE A 114 -29.80 -20.72 1.89
CA ILE A 114 -29.52 -19.33 2.25
C ILE A 114 -28.59 -19.26 3.47
N ASP A 115 -28.87 -20.03 4.52
CA ASP A 115 -28.06 -20.06 5.74
C ASP A 115 -26.60 -20.45 5.43
N GLN A 116 -26.39 -21.47 4.58
CA GLN A 116 -25.04 -21.87 4.14
C GLN A 116 -24.33 -20.76 3.33
N LEU A 117 -25.07 -20.05 2.48
CA LEU A 117 -24.52 -18.93 1.73
C LEU A 117 -24.15 -17.74 2.62
N VAL A 118 -24.93 -17.49 3.66
CA VAL A 118 -24.67 -16.47 4.69
C VAL A 118 -23.41 -16.83 5.48
N GLU A 119 -23.26 -18.10 5.90
CA GLU A 119 -22.05 -18.59 6.56
C GLU A 119 -20.81 -18.46 5.65
N GLU A 120 -20.97 -18.66 4.33
CA GLU A 120 -19.88 -18.49 3.37
C GLU A 120 -19.46 -17.01 3.21
N VAL A 121 -20.40 -16.06 3.24
CA VAL A 121 -20.10 -14.62 3.30
C VAL A 121 -19.26 -14.30 4.53
N ASP A 122 -19.66 -14.79 5.71
CA ASP A 122 -18.91 -14.59 6.94
C ASP A 122 -17.54 -15.24 6.90
N ARG A 123 -17.43 -16.42 6.28
CA ARG A 123 -16.14 -17.08 6.09
C ARG A 123 -15.21 -16.25 5.19
N ILE A 124 -15.70 -15.70 4.09
CA ILE A 124 -14.94 -14.80 3.20
C ILE A 124 -14.49 -13.56 3.97
N ALA A 125 -15.42 -12.92 4.71
CA ALA A 125 -15.10 -11.71 5.48
C ALA A 125 -13.99 -11.95 6.52
N ASN A 126 -14.04 -13.09 7.23
CA ASN A 126 -13.07 -13.43 8.27
C ASN A 126 -11.78 -14.05 7.76
N SER A 127 -11.75 -14.59 6.53
CA SER A 127 -10.55 -15.24 5.97
C SER A 127 -9.75 -14.31 5.06
N THR A 128 -10.38 -13.27 4.47
CA THR A 128 -9.71 -12.36 3.55
C THR A 128 -8.75 -11.46 4.30
N ASN A 129 -7.46 -11.73 4.12
CA ASN A 129 -6.41 -10.94 4.75
C ASN A 129 -5.29 -10.60 3.76
N PHE A 130 -4.59 -9.50 4.03
CA PHE A 130 -3.38 -9.09 3.33
C PHE A 130 -2.28 -8.88 4.37
N ASN A 131 -1.23 -9.70 4.31
CA ASN A 131 -0.12 -9.69 5.27
C ASN A 131 -0.57 -9.72 6.75
N GLY A 132 -1.61 -10.53 7.05
CA GLY A 132 -2.15 -10.66 8.42
C GLY A 132 -3.13 -9.57 8.84
N VAL A 133 -3.43 -8.61 7.98
CA VAL A 133 -4.47 -7.59 8.19
C VAL A 133 -5.76 -8.07 7.54
N LEU A 134 -6.82 -8.25 8.31
CA LEU A 134 -8.16 -8.55 7.80
C LEU A 134 -8.70 -7.33 7.06
N LEU A 135 -9.31 -7.54 5.89
CA LEU A 135 -9.72 -6.46 5.00
C LEU A 135 -11.22 -6.19 5.02
N LEU A 136 -12.03 -7.16 5.42
CA LEU A 136 -13.49 -7.14 5.27
C LEU A 136 -14.25 -7.34 6.59
N ASP A 137 -13.54 -7.31 7.73
CA ASP A 137 -14.10 -7.51 9.06
C ASP A 137 -14.52 -6.20 9.76
N GLY A 138 -14.30 -5.05 9.13
CA GLY A 138 -14.62 -3.72 9.69
C GLY A 138 -13.93 -3.42 11.03
N GLY A 139 -12.87 -4.16 11.38
CA GLY A 139 -12.15 -4.03 12.65
C GLY A 139 -12.73 -4.83 13.81
N ALA A 140 -13.76 -5.65 13.60
CA ALA A 140 -14.40 -6.42 14.68
C ALA A 140 -13.56 -7.61 15.17
N GLY A 141 -12.72 -8.17 14.31
CA GLY A 141 -11.72 -9.18 14.70
C GLY A 141 -10.47 -8.58 15.36
N GLY A 142 -10.49 -7.27 15.70
CA GLY A 142 -9.34 -6.54 16.26
C GLY A 142 -8.41 -5.96 15.17
N GLY A 143 -8.82 -6.04 13.91
CA GLY A 143 -8.13 -5.40 12.79
C GLY A 143 -8.38 -3.88 12.72
N PRO A 144 -7.64 -3.16 11.88
CA PRO A 144 -7.87 -1.73 11.67
C PRO A 144 -9.10 -1.49 10.80
N THR A 145 -9.88 -0.44 11.10
CA THR A 145 -10.99 0.03 10.24
C THR A 145 -10.50 0.78 9.01
N SER A 146 -9.22 1.13 8.97
CA SER A 146 -8.58 1.79 7.84
C SER A 146 -7.09 1.49 7.80
N VAL A 147 -6.52 1.42 6.60
CA VAL A 147 -5.09 1.25 6.38
C VAL A 147 -4.53 2.51 5.73
N ASN A 148 -3.50 3.06 6.34
CA ASN A 148 -2.81 4.24 5.84
C ASN A 148 -1.60 3.84 5.00
N VAL A 149 -1.62 4.18 3.73
CA VAL A 149 -0.52 3.97 2.78
C VAL A 149 0.26 5.27 2.61
N VAL A 150 1.52 5.27 3.02
CA VAL A 150 2.40 6.45 2.88
C VAL A 150 2.87 6.57 1.44
N ALA A 151 2.36 7.56 0.72
CA ALA A 151 2.62 7.80 -0.70
C ALA A 151 3.52 9.03 -0.95
N GLY A 152 4.12 9.60 0.10
CA GLY A 152 5.00 10.77 -0.02
C GLY A 152 6.40 10.55 0.55
N PRO A 153 7.36 11.44 0.20
CA PRO A 153 8.76 11.29 0.58
C PRO A 153 9.06 11.62 2.04
N SER A 154 8.18 12.36 2.73
CA SER A 154 8.39 12.84 4.09
C SER A 154 7.57 12.08 5.14
N GLY A 155 6.62 11.23 4.72
CA GLY A 155 5.77 10.44 5.63
C GLY A 155 4.78 11.27 6.45
N GLY A 156 4.48 12.50 6.04
CA GLY A 156 3.50 13.37 6.68
C GLY A 156 2.06 12.91 6.45
N ILE A 157 1.13 13.34 7.33
CA ILE A 157 -0.31 13.00 7.22
C ILE A 157 -0.88 13.43 5.85
N ALA A 158 -0.42 14.54 5.29
CA ALA A 158 -0.82 15.02 3.97
C ALA A 158 -0.32 14.14 2.80
N GLU A 159 0.59 13.22 3.07
CA GLU A 159 1.21 12.32 2.09
C GLU A 159 0.73 10.88 2.25
N THR A 160 -0.33 10.65 3.06
CA THR A 160 -0.92 9.33 3.27
C THR A 160 -2.22 9.19 2.50
N ILE A 161 -2.41 8.02 1.91
CA ILE A 161 -3.68 7.58 1.32
C ILE A 161 -4.33 6.66 2.34
N THR A 162 -5.50 7.04 2.83
CA THR A 162 -6.27 6.22 3.75
C THR A 162 -7.24 5.33 2.97
N VAL A 163 -7.07 4.03 3.08
CA VAL A 163 -7.99 3.03 2.55
C VAL A 163 -8.94 2.64 3.68
N SER A 164 -10.22 3.01 3.57
CA SER A 164 -11.26 2.60 4.52
C SER A 164 -11.64 1.15 4.24
N LEU A 165 -11.67 0.34 5.27
CA LEU A 165 -12.09 -1.07 5.21
C LEU A 165 -13.56 -1.17 5.62
N ALA A 166 -14.38 -1.79 4.78
CA ALA A 166 -15.78 -2.01 5.05
C ALA A 166 -15.99 -3.32 5.82
N ASP A 167 -17.00 -3.35 6.69
CA ASP A 167 -17.48 -4.59 7.30
C ASP A 167 -18.49 -5.25 6.35
N VAL A 168 -18.19 -6.47 5.94
CA VAL A 168 -18.99 -7.23 4.96
C VAL A 168 -19.58 -8.49 5.61
N ARG A 169 -19.56 -8.60 6.94
CA ARG A 169 -20.18 -9.72 7.64
C ARG A 169 -21.69 -9.68 7.55
N SER A 170 -22.29 -10.84 7.61
CA SER A 170 -23.74 -11.03 7.53
C SER A 170 -24.52 -10.17 8.54
N SER A 171 -23.95 -9.96 9.74
CA SER A 171 -24.52 -9.14 10.80
C SER A 171 -24.52 -7.62 10.52
N THR A 172 -23.70 -7.16 9.56
CA THR A 172 -23.53 -5.73 9.24
C THR A 172 -24.11 -5.38 7.87
N LEU A 173 -24.20 -6.39 6.98
CA LEU A 173 -24.83 -6.24 5.67
C LEU A 173 -26.36 -6.14 5.83
N GLY A 174 -26.89 -4.94 5.63
CA GLY A 174 -28.32 -4.68 5.73
C GLY A 174 -28.67 -3.20 5.70
N ASP A 175 -29.88 -2.86 6.08
CA ASP A 175 -30.40 -1.49 6.12
C ASP A 175 -30.21 -0.80 7.48
N GLY A 176 -29.46 -1.42 8.39
CA GLY A 176 -29.21 -0.94 9.75
C GLY A 176 -30.28 -1.37 10.77
N THR A 177 -31.42 -1.97 10.32
CA THR A 177 -32.46 -2.53 11.15
C THR A 177 -32.56 -4.05 10.97
N ASN A 178 -32.43 -4.52 9.73
CA ASN A 178 -32.37 -5.93 9.37
C ASN A 178 -31.01 -6.23 8.75
N SER A 179 -30.39 -7.29 9.19
CA SER A 179 -29.12 -7.78 8.66
C SER A 179 -29.37 -8.92 7.67
N LEU A 180 -28.35 -9.29 6.91
CA LEU A 180 -28.42 -10.45 6.02
C LEU A 180 -28.68 -11.74 6.81
N GLN A 181 -28.28 -11.78 8.07
CA GLN A 181 -28.51 -12.89 9.00
C GLN A 181 -30.01 -13.05 9.37
N ASP A 182 -30.82 -11.98 9.24
CA ASP A 182 -32.25 -11.97 9.62
C ASP A 182 -33.17 -12.36 8.44
N VAL A 183 -32.61 -12.78 7.30
CA VAL A 183 -33.36 -13.20 6.11
C VAL A 183 -34.06 -14.53 6.40
N ASP A 184 -35.38 -14.49 6.62
CA ASP A 184 -36.23 -15.67 6.81
C ASP A 184 -37.22 -15.76 5.64
N VAL A 185 -37.22 -16.88 4.94
CA VAL A 185 -38.10 -17.16 3.80
C VAL A 185 -39.15 -18.23 4.14
N THR A 186 -39.23 -18.67 5.40
CA THR A 186 -40.15 -19.72 5.81
C THR A 186 -41.57 -19.19 6.05
N ASP A 187 -41.71 -17.90 6.38
CA ASP A 187 -42.97 -17.24 6.75
C ASP A 187 -43.31 -16.09 5.79
N PHE A 188 -43.65 -16.42 4.56
CA PHE A 188 -44.29 -15.51 3.61
C PHE A 188 -45.82 -15.61 3.78
N SER A 189 -46.38 -14.95 4.81
CA SER A 189 -47.83 -14.79 5.02
C SER A 189 -48.30 -13.39 4.63
#